data_ea959d3f12d96313bca73058e4d7a19f
#
_entry.id   ea959d3f12d96313bca73058e4d7a19f
#
_cell.length_a   1.000
_cell.length_b   1.000
_cell.length_c   1.000
_cell.angle_alpha   90.00
_cell.angle_beta   90.00
_cell.angle_gamma   90.00
#
_symmetry.space_group_name_H-M   'P 1'
#
loop_
_entity.id
_entity.type
_entity.pdbx_description
1 polymer ?
#
loop_
_entity_poly.entity_id
_entity_poly.type
_entity_poly.pdbx_seq_one_letter_code
_entity_poly.pdbx_strand_id
1 'polypeptide(L)'
;MNKTQFIYWMMLVLIIAISYGTIYMRGQTLTSGKTVFVPLIKENPVTLTNKGLLLNFKDIIPSKQKLDTSGTIVVYINSFGVISFVRTLEGKNADNLAFGEHLLDYSAYRPAGFYATKKPKVFFGTRYIPLPVSMSEKTRANTGIINTGTAFDVYKRARYLVLRISPSGRAVPIGLADRNYVEIKPK
;
A
#
# COMPACT_ATOMS: atom_id res chain seq x y z
N MET A 1 36.72 -21.68 17.63
CA MET A 1 35.30 -21.35 17.40
C MET A 1 34.60 -22.61 16.94
N ASN A 2 33.61 -23.11 17.72
CA ASN A 2 32.89 -24.34 17.37
C ASN A 2 32.06 -24.11 16.09
N LYS A 3 31.92 -25.15 15.22
CA LYS A 3 31.12 -25.07 13.97
C LYS A 3 29.74 -24.47 14.19
N THR A 4 29.10 -24.81 15.32
CA THR A 4 27.79 -24.29 15.72
C THR A 4 27.80 -22.78 15.95
N GLN A 5 28.81 -22.25 16.65
CA GLN A 5 28.96 -20.81 16.88
C GLN A 5 29.19 -20.05 15.57
N PHE A 6 29.96 -20.60 14.64
CA PHE A 6 30.17 -20.01 13.32
C PHE A 6 28.85 -19.88 12.52
N ILE A 7 28.00 -20.91 12.55
CA ILE A 7 26.69 -20.90 11.88
C ILE A 7 25.78 -19.82 12.48
N TYR A 8 25.73 -19.68 13.80
CA TYR A 8 24.94 -18.62 14.45
C TYR A 8 25.39 -17.22 14.05
N TRP A 9 26.70 -16.98 14.03
CA TRP A 9 27.24 -15.69 13.61
C TRP A 9 26.92 -15.39 12.13
N MET A 10 27.05 -16.39 11.25
CA MET A 10 26.69 -16.23 9.84
C MET A 10 25.18 -15.89 9.67
N MET A 11 24.30 -16.58 10.39
CA MET A 11 22.86 -16.27 10.34
C MET A 11 22.57 -14.86 10.86
N LEU A 12 23.19 -14.42 11.93
CA LEU A 12 23.03 -13.07 12.47
C LEU A 12 23.44 -12.01 11.45
N VAL A 13 24.61 -12.17 10.84
CA VAL A 13 25.12 -11.26 9.79
C VAL A 13 24.16 -11.23 8.60
N LEU A 14 23.64 -12.38 8.18
CA LEU A 14 22.69 -12.47 7.07
C LEU A 14 21.39 -11.72 7.38
N ILE A 15 20.83 -11.88 8.58
CA ILE A 15 19.60 -11.16 9.02
C ILE A 15 19.84 -9.66 9.02
N ILE A 16 20.98 -9.21 9.55
CA ILE A 16 21.35 -7.78 9.58
C ILE A 16 21.48 -7.25 8.14
N ALA A 17 22.15 -7.97 7.25
CA ALA A 17 22.34 -7.56 5.86
C ALA A 17 21.00 -7.45 5.10
N ILE A 18 20.10 -8.43 5.27
CA ILE A 18 18.75 -8.39 4.66
C ILE A 18 17.94 -7.21 5.20
N SER A 19 17.98 -6.99 6.53
CA SER A 19 17.27 -5.88 7.17
C SER A 19 17.78 -4.53 6.68
N TYR A 20 19.10 -4.34 6.63
CA TYR A 20 19.72 -3.13 6.12
C TYR A 20 19.39 -2.88 4.64
N GLY A 21 19.50 -3.92 3.80
CA GLY A 21 19.12 -3.84 2.39
C GLY A 21 17.67 -3.42 2.18
N THR A 22 16.77 -3.95 3.00
CA THR A 22 15.34 -3.59 2.93
C THR A 22 15.10 -2.12 3.31
N ILE A 23 15.73 -1.65 4.38
CA ILE A 23 15.65 -0.26 4.83
C ILE A 23 16.23 0.69 3.78
N TYR A 24 17.41 0.35 3.24
CA TYR A 24 18.08 1.14 2.21
C TYR A 24 17.23 1.29 0.94
N MET A 25 16.68 0.17 0.41
CA MET A 25 15.82 0.19 -0.77
C MET A 25 14.53 1.00 -0.53
N ARG A 26 13.96 0.92 0.67
CA ARG A 26 12.79 1.72 1.04
C ARG A 26 13.15 3.21 1.09
N GLY A 27 14.29 3.54 1.67
CA GLY A 27 14.83 4.90 1.70
C GLY A 27 15.02 5.49 0.29
N GLN A 28 15.63 4.72 -0.61
CA GLN A 28 15.77 5.15 -2.01
C GLN A 28 14.41 5.38 -2.69
N THR A 29 13.44 4.50 -2.48
CA THR A 29 12.09 4.70 -3.04
C THR A 29 11.44 5.96 -2.49
N LEU A 30 11.63 6.29 -1.21
CA LEU A 30 11.10 7.50 -0.60
C LEU A 30 11.75 8.78 -1.12
N THR A 31 13.04 8.77 -1.45
CA THR A 31 13.78 9.95 -1.91
C THR A 31 13.66 10.18 -3.41
N SER A 32 13.81 9.14 -4.22
CA SER A 32 13.86 9.23 -5.69
C SER A 32 12.62 8.68 -6.39
N GLY A 33 11.69 8.06 -5.67
CA GLY A 33 10.48 7.49 -6.24
C GLY A 33 9.51 8.56 -6.76
N LYS A 34 8.74 8.22 -7.81
CA LYS A 34 7.67 9.08 -8.35
C LYS A 34 6.46 9.05 -7.44
N THR A 35 5.92 10.22 -7.11
CA THR A 35 4.67 10.32 -6.34
C THR A 35 3.48 10.01 -7.22
N VAL A 36 2.59 9.12 -6.75
CA VAL A 36 1.38 8.73 -7.46
C VAL A 36 0.19 8.66 -6.52
N PHE A 37 -1.00 8.82 -7.09
CA PHE A 37 -2.28 8.80 -6.40
C PHE A 37 -3.09 7.58 -6.82
N VAL A 38 -3.36 6.70 -5.86
CA VAL A 38 -4.19 5.50 -6.05
C VAL A 38 -5.61 5.81 -5.59
N PRO A 39 -6.63 5.73 -6.45
CA PRO A 39 -7.98 6.09 -6.10
C PRO A 39 -8.59 5.13 -5.06
N LEU A 40 -9.27 5.69 -4.06
CA LEU A 40 -10.05 4.99 -3.06
C LEU A 40 -11.54 5.03 -3.41
N ILE A 41 -12.33 4.16 -2.79
CA ILE A 41 -13.80 4.18 -2.93
C ILE A 41 -14.34 5.47 -2.31
N LYS A 42 -15.18 6.19 -3.06
CA LYS A 42 -15.66 7.53 -2.69
C LYS A 42 -16.53 7.53 -1.42
N GLU A 43 -17.39 6.54 -1.30
CA GLU A 43 -18.39 6.46 -0.21
C GLU A 43 -17.75 6.05 1.12
N ASN A 44 -16.78 5.14 1.06
CA ASN A 44 -16.08 4.62 2.23
C ASN A 44 -14.60 4.39 1.93
N PRO A 45 -13.78 5.45 1.83
CA PRO A 45 -12.37 5.34 1.43
C PRO A 45 -11.53 4.60 2.46
N VAL A 46 -11.87 4.72 3.73
CA VAL A 46 -11.16 4.09 4.86
C VAL A 46 -12.14 3.51 5.86
N THR A 47 -11.77 2.40 6.47
CA THR A 47 -12.53 1.75 7.55
C THR A 47 -11.62 1.60 8.76
N LEU A 48 -12.09 2.03 9.92
CA LEU A 48 -11.33 1.86 11.17
C LEU A 48 -11.37 0.39 11.61
N THR A 49 -10.20 -0.15 11.95
CA THR A 49 -10.03 -1.51 12.45
C THR A 49 -9.08 -1.51 13.64
N ASN A 50 -8.98 -2.64 14.35
CA ASN A 50 -8.01 -2.82 15.43
C ASN A 50 -6.53 -2.80 14.95
N LYS A 51 -6.29 -2.95 13.65
CA LYS A 51 -4.95 -2.88 13.03
C LYS A 51 -4.62 -1.51 12.46
N GLY A 52 -5.56 -0.57 12.50
CA GLY A 52 -5.42 0.75 11.91
C GLY A 52 -6.50 1.06 10.87
N LEU A 53 -6.24 2.02 10.00
CA LEU A 53 -7.14 2.40 8.91
C LEU A 53 -7.01 1.41 7.76
N LEU A 54 -8.03 0.59 7.55
CA LEU A 54 -8.14 -0.27 6.38
C LEU A 54 -8.49 0.60 5.17
N LEU A 55 -7.69 0.49 4.11
CA LEU A 55 -7.89 1.22 2.87
C LEU A 55 -8.83 0.45 1.93
N ASN A 56 -9.84 1.15 1.41
CA ASN A 56 -10.78 0.62 0.44
C ASN A 56 -10.44 1.17 -0.94
N PHE A 57 -9.67 0.39 -1.70
CA PHE A 57 -9.25 0.77 -3.05
C PHE A 57 -10.42 0.67 -4.04
N LYS A 58 -10.50 1.64 -4.95
CA LYS A 58 -11.36 1.53 -6.12
C LYS A 58 -10.84 0.40 -7.01
N ASP A 59 -11.76 -0.38 -7.59
CA ASP A 59 -11.39 -1.41 -8.55
C ASP A 59 -10.83 -0.76 -9.82
N ILE A 60 -9.51 -0.60 -9.88
CA ILE A 60 -8.82 -0.08 -11.07
C ILE A 60 -8.51 -1.20 -12.08
N ILE A 61 -8.45 -2.45 -11.61
CA ILE A 61 -8.15 -3.63 -12.43
C ILE A 61 -9.46 -4.23 -12.93
N PRO A 62 -9.62 -4.47 -14.26
CA PRO A 62 -10.82 -5.05 -14.80
C PRO A 62 -11.14 -6.42 -14.19
N SER A 63 -12.43 -6.69 -13.95
CA SER A 63 -12.87 -7.91 -13.26
C SER A 63 -12.61 -9.22 -14.01
N LYS A 64 -12.37 -9.13 -15.33
CA LYS A 64 -12.02 -10.29 -16.16
C LYS A 64 -10.56 -10.72 -16.06
N GLN A 65 -9.70 -9.86 -15.48
CA GLN A 65 -8.28 -10.12 -15.35
C GLN A 65 -8.04 -11.16 -14.27
N LYS A 66 -7.35 -12.25 -14.62
CA LYS A 66 -6.83 -13.20 -13.62
C LYS A 66 -5.68 -12.54 -12.88
N LEU A 67 -5.75 -12.54 -11.56
CA LEU A 67 -4.71 -12.01 -10.69
C LEU A 67 -4.21 -13.13 -9.77
N ASP A 68 -2.90 -13.18 -9.63
CA ASP A 68 -2.23 -13.96 -8.61
C ASP A 68 -2.34 -13.26 -7.24
N THR A 69 -1.89 -13.92 -6.19
CA THR A 69 -1.86 -13.34 -4.82
C THR A 69 -0.93 -12.14 -4.72
N SER A 70 0.07 -12.04 -5.59
CA SER A 70 0.96 -10.90 -5.73
C SER A 70 1.54 -10.88 -7.13
N GLY A 71 1.91 -9.70 -7.61
CA GLY A 71 2.53 -9.53 -8.92
C GLY A 71 2.77 -8.06 -9.22
N THR A 72 3.12 -7.79 -10.47
CA THR A 72 3.36 -6.44 -10.96
C THR A 72 2.39 -6.14 -12.10
N ILE A 73 1.82 -4.96 -12.08
CA ILE A 73 0.99 -4.43 -13.16
C ILE A 73 1.67 -3.24 -13.80
N VAL A 74 1.28 -2.98 -15.04
CA VAL A 74 1.63 -1.75 -15.73
C VAL A 74 0.50 -0.76 -15.56
N VAL A 75 0.83 0.44 -15.07
CA VAL A 75 -0.10 1.53 -14.87
C VAL A 75 0.33 2.73 -15.69
N TYR A 76 -0.63 3.47 -16.21
CA TYR A 76 -0.42 4.78 -16.79
C TYR A 76 -0.62 5.84 -15.71
N ILE A 77 0.27 6.82 -15.63
CA ILE A 77 0.18 7.94 -14.70
C ILE A 77 -0.18 9.19 -15.50
N ASN A 78 -1.35 9.75 -15.23
CA ASN A 78 -1.81 10.97 -15.90
C ASN A 78 -1.07 12.23 -15.37
N SER A 79 -1.38 13.40 -15.94
CA SER A 79 -0.77 14.69 -15.57
C SER A 79 -1.00 15.08 -14.10
N PHE A 80 -2.04 14.56 -13.44
CA PHE A 80 -2.32 14.77 -12.02
C PHE A 80 -1.63 13.74 -11.11
N GLY A 81 -0.88 12.80 -11.67
CA GLY A 81 -0.25 11.73 -10.92
C GLY A 81 -1.19 10.56 -10.56
N VAL A 82 -2.43 10.56 -11.06
CA VAL A 82 -3.39 9.48 -10.78
C VAL A 82 -3.11 8.30 -11.68
N ILE A 83 -3.09 7.10 -11.07
CA ILE A 83 -2.85 5.86 -11.79
C ILE A 83 -4.12 5.32 -12.45
N SER A 84 -3.94 4.70 -13.61
CA SER A 84 -4.93 3.85 -14.29
C SER A 84 -4.27 2.54 -14.74
N PHE A 85 -5.03 1.44 -14.70
CA PHE A 85 -4.55 0.14 -15.12
C PHE A 85 -4.37 0.09 -16.64
N VAL A 86 -3.27 -0.50 -17.10
CA VAL A 86 -3.02 -0.77 -18.53
C VAL A 86 -3.06 -2.27 -18.79
N ARG A 87 -2.18 -3.04 -18.16
CA ARG A 87 -2.09 -4.51 -18.31
C ARG A 87 -1.42 -5.15 -17.11
N THR A 88 -1.55 -6.45 -16.96
CA THR A 88 -0.70 -7.25 -16.07
C THR A 88 0.63 -7.51 -16.76
N LEU A 89 1.70 -7.56 -15.96
CA LEU A 89 3.01 -7.94 -16.46
C LEU A 89 3.12 -9.47 -16.33
N GLU A 90 3.09 -10.17 -17.46
CA GLU A 90 3.39 -11.60 -17.53
C GLU A 90 4.92 -11.76 -17.65
N GLY A 91 5.56 -12.17 -16.56
CA GLY A 91 7.02 -12.23 -16.46
C GLY A 91 7.67 -10.88 -16.08
N LYS A 92 8.98 -10.90 -15.85
CA LYS A 92 9.73 -9.70 -15.39
C LYS A 92 10.24 -8.80 -16.53
N ASN A 93 9.74 -8.94 -17.75
CA ASN A 93 10.20 -8.13 -18.87
C ASN A 93 9.60 -6.72 -18.78
N ALA A 94 10.31 -5.86 -18.04
CA ALA A 94 10.02 -4.43 -17.93
C ALA A 94 10.45 -3.62 -19.18
N ASP A 95 11.02 -4.30 -20.18
CA ASP A 95 11.76 -3.64 -21.27
C ASP A 95 10.86 -2.94 -22.31
N ASN A 96 9.53 -3.10 -22.23
CA ASN A 96 8.59 -2.54 -23.20
C ASN A 96 7.53 -1.65 -22.53
N LEU A 97 7.96 -0.69 -21.71
CA LEU A 97 7.06 0.33 -21.19
C LEU A 97 6.91 1.48 -22.20
N ALA A 98 5.66 1.83 -22.54
CA ALA A 98 5.39 3.01 -23.33
C ALA A 98 5.58 4.29 -22.50
N PHE A 99 5.65 5.43 -23.19
CA PHE A 99 5.77 6.73 -22.51
C PHE A 99 4.61 6.95 -21.51
N GLY A 100 4.95 7.26 -20.26
CA GLY A 100 3.98 7.45 -19.18
C GLY A 100 3.52 6.16 -18.49
N GLU A 101 3.95 4.99 -18.95
CA GLU A 101 3.73 3.72 -18.27
C GLU A 101 4.77 3.50 -17.16
N HIS A 102 4.32 2.89 -16.07
CA HIS A 102 5.13 2.56 -14.91
C HIS A 102 4.75 1.19 -14.35
N LEU A 103 5.72 0.54 -13.72
CA LEU A 103 5.47 -0.68 -12.97
C LEU A 103 4.86 -0.34 -11.61
N LEU A 104 3.96 -1.19 -11.13
CA LEU A 104 3.38 -1.09 -9.80
C LEU A 104 3.12 -2.49 -9.22
N ASP A 105 3.79 -2.79 -8.11
CA ASP A 105 3.58 -4.05 -7.40
C ASP A 105 2.25 -4.03 -6.66
N TYR A 106 1.54 -5.14 -6.75
CA TYR A 106 0.29 -5.33 -6.05
C TYR A 106 0.32 -6.60 -5.21
N SER A 107 -0.55 -6.62 -4.22
CA SER A 107 -0.93 -7.84 -3.51
C SER A 107 -2.45 -7.97 -3.55
N ALA A 108 -2.93 -9.21 -3.67
CA ALA A 108 -4.33 -9.51 -3.73
C ALA A 108 -4.70 -10.55 -2.66
N TYR A 109 -5.88 -10.40 -2.06
CA TYR A 109 -6.41 -11.39 -1.14
C TYR A 109 -7.86 -11.68 -1.46
N ARG A 110 -8.28 -12.89 -1.20
CA ARG A 110 -9.70 -13.27 -1.26
C ARG A 110 -10.25 -13.29 0.16
N PRO A 111 -11.27 -12.46 0.46
CA PRO A 111 -11.94 -12.55 1.74
C PRO A 111 -12.50 -13.95 1.94
N ALA A 112 -12.22 -14.56 3.10
CA ALA A 112 -12.82 -15.85 3.49
C ALA A 112 -14.12 -15.63 4.25
N GLY A 113 -15.03 -16.62 4.25
CA GLY A 113 -16.27 -16.62 5.02
C GLY A 113 -17.48 -16.05 4.28
N PHE A 114 -18.51 -15.67 5.05
CA PHE A 114 -19.82 -15.25 4.55
C PHE A 114 -19.76 -14.03 3.59
N TYR A 115 -18.70 -13.24 3.68
CA TYR A 115 -18.43 -12.09 2.81
C TYR A 115 -17.46 -12.44 1.65
N ALA A 116 -17.34 -13.72 1.30
CA ALA A 116 -16.49 -14.15 0.20
C ALA A 116 -16.99 -13.56 -1.12
N THR A 117 -16.43 -12.42 -1.50
CA THR A 117 -16.66 -11.87 -2.83
C THR A 117 -15.92 -12.73 -3.84
N LYS A 118 -16.55 -13.03 -5.00
CA LYS A 118 -15.91 -13.80 -6.09
C LYS A 118 -14.62 -13.14 -6.62
N LYS A 119 -14.42 -11.86 -6.32
CA LYS A 119 -13.28 -11.07 -6.79
C LYS A 119 -12.22 -10.90 -5.70
N PRO A 120 -10.93 -11.09 -6.02
CA PRO A 120 -9.86 -10.72 -5.11
C PRO A 120 -9.85 -9.21 -4.90
N LYS A 121 -9.63 -8.79 -3.66
CA LYS A 121 -9.37 -7.37 -3.35
C LYS A 121 -7.88 -7.11 -3.52
N VAL A 122 -7.55 -6.06 -4.27
CA VAL A 122 -6.19 -5.66 -4.59
C VAL A 122 -5.79 -4.47 -3.70
N PHE A 123 -4.54 -4.45 -3.27
CA PHE A 123 -3.95 -3.32 -2.55
C PHE A 123 -2.51 -3.07 -3.02
N PHE A 124 -2.05 -1.84 -2.84
CA PHE A 124 -0.78 -1.36 -3.33
C PHE A 124 0.05 -0.82 -2.16
N GLY A 125 1.27 -1.35 -1.99
CA GLY A 125 2.19 -0.97 -0.93
C GLY A 125 1.74 -1.38 0.47
N THR A 126 0.53 -0.99 0.89
CA THR A 126 -0.05 -1.37 2.19
C THR A 126 -1.56 -1.53 2.11
N ARG A 127 -2.09 -2.35 2.99
CA ARG A 127 -3.53 -2.50 3.21
C ARG A 127 -4.04 -1.64 4.36
N TYR A 128 -3.16 -1.34 5.30
CA TYR A 128 -3.48 -0.59 6.51
C TYR A 128 -2.52 0.58 6.68
N ILE A 129 -3.05 1.71 7.12
CA ILE A 129 -2.25 2.81 7.64
C ILE A 129 -2.32 2.76 9.16
N PRO A 130 -1.19 2.71 9.88
CA PRO A 130 -1.20 2.74 11.33
C PRO A 130 -1.84 4.03 11.84
N LEU A 131 -2.62 3.90 12.91
CA LEU A 131 -3.16 5.07 13.59
C LEU A 131 -2.04 5.82 14.31
N PRO A 132 -2.10 7.16 14.37
CA PRO A 132 -1.27 7.93 15.28
C PRO A 132 -1.40 7.40 16.73
N VAL A 133 -0.32 7.43 17.50
CA VAL A 133 -0.28 6.90 18.87
C VAL A 133 -1.40 7.49 19.74
N SER A 134 -1.64 8.81 19.61
CA SER A 134 -2.72 9.52 20.32
C SER A 134 -4.13 8.98 20.05
N MET A 135 -4.35 8.39 18.86
CA MET A 135 -5.62 7.75 18.50
C MET A 135 -5.69 6.28 18.92
N SER A 136 -4.56 5.57 18.91
CA SER A 136 -4.52 4.16 19.27
C SER A 136 -4.84 3.92 20.73
N GLU A 137 -4.42 4.80 21.63
CA GLU A 137 -4.71 4.71 23.06
C GLU A 137 -6.20 4.95 23.37
N LYS A 138 -6.82 5.96 22.72
CA LYS A 138 -8.26 6.21 22.85
C LYS A 138 -9.12 5.06 22.29
N THR A 139 -8.63 4.40 21.25
CA THR A 139 -9.32 3.25 20.63
C THR A 139 -9.24 2.00 21.48
N ARG A 140 -8.14 1.80 22.22
CA ARG A 140 -7.97 0.67 23.15
C ARG A 140 -8.76 0.83 24.45
N ALA A 141 -8.94 2.05 24.94
CA ALA A 141 -9.66 2.33 26.18
C ALA A 141 -11.19 2.15 26.06
N ASN A 142 -11.75 2.22 24.84
CA ASN A 142 -13.19 2.13 24.59
C ASN A 142 -13.55 0.86 23.81
N THR A 143 -13.61 -0.27 24.49
CA THR A 143 -14.03 -1.59 23.94
C THR A 143 -15.51 -1.72 23.59
N GLY A 144 -16.29 -0.64 23.49
CA GLY A 144 -17.71 -0.74 23.22
C GLY A 144 -18.24 0.13 22.08
N ILE A 145 -17.88 1.38 22.03
CA ILE A 145 -18.35 2.31 20.98
C ILE A 145 -17.22 3.30 20.72
N ILE A 146 -16.57 3.17 19.58
CA ILE A 146 -15.51 4.09 19.17
C ILE A 146 -16.17 5.43 18.82
N ASN A 147 -16.28 6.31 19.80
CA ASN A 147 -16.67 7.70 19.54
C ASN A 147 -15.44 8.47 19.04
N THR A 148 -15.01 8.11 17.82
CA THR A 148 -13.85 8.70 17.12
C THR A 148 -14.22 9.99 16.38
N GLY A 149 -15.29 10.65 16.82
CA GLY A 149 -16.06 11.70 16.17
C GLY A 149 -15.29 12.64 15.25
N THR A 150 -14.28 13.35 15.71
CA THR A 150 -13.65 14.41 14.89
C THR A 150 -12.37 13.98 14.19
N ALA A 151 -11.56 13.14 14.83
CA ALA A 151 -10.27 12.75 14.28
C ALA A 151 -10.37 11.76 13.12
N PHE A 152 -11.39 10.87 13.15
CA PHE A 152 -11.66 9.93 12.05
C PHE A 152 -12.33 10.61 10.85
N ASP A 153 -13.13 11.65 11.07
CA ASP A 153 -13.84 12.35 10.00
C ASP A 153 -12.88 13.01 9.01
N VAL A 154 -11.68 13.38 9.44
CA VAL A 154 -10.63 13.87 8.55
C VAL A 154 -10.29 12.83 7.48
N TYR A 155 -10.21 11.54 7.86
CA TYR A 155 -9.89 10.46 6.92
C TYR A 155 -11.03 10.08 5.98
N LYS A 156 -12.29 10.37 6.33
CA LYS A 156 -13.45 10.18 5.42
C LYS A 156 -13.36 11.07 4.17
N ARG A 157 -12.60 12.16 4.23
CA ARG A 157 -12.36 13.03 3.10
C ARG A 157 -11.32 12.48 2.12
N ALA A 158 -10.60 11.43 2.48
CA ALA A 158 -9.61 10.81 1.61
C ALA A 158 -10.27 10.36 0.30
N ARG A 159 -9.55 10.55 -0.79
CA ARG A 159 -9.95 10.08 -2.13
C ARG A 159 -8.83 9.29 -2.76
N TYR A 160 -7.62 9.49 -2.28
CA TYR A 160 -6.42 8.86 -2.81
C TYR A 160 -5.50 8.38 -1.69
N LEU A 161 -4.90 7.21 -1.89
CA LEU A 161 -3.67 6.83 -1.22
C LEU A 161 -2.51 7.44 -1.99
N VAL A 162 -1.60 8.11 -1.29
CA VAL A 162 -0.38 8.67 -1.87
C VAL A 162 0.75 7.67 -1.72
N LEU A 163 1.33 7.25 -2.82
CA LEU A 163 2.46 6.33 -2.88
C LEU A 163 3.67 6.99 -3.50
N ARG A 164 4.85 6.53 -3.10
CA ARG A 164 6.06 6.66 -3.90
C ARG A 164 6.37 5.33 -4.56
N ILE A 165 6.58 5.35 -5.87
CA ILE A 165 6.91 4.15 -6.64
C ILE A 165 8.33 4.26 -7.20
N SER A 166 9.09 3.16 -7.07
CA SER A 166 10.41 3.03 -7.70
C SER A 166 10.26 2.63 -9.17
N PRO A 167 11.31 2.78 -9.99
CA PRO A 167 11.32 2.27 -11.36
C PRO A 167 11.04 0.77 -11.47
N SER A 168 11.37 -0.01 -10.43
CA SER A 168 11.09 -1.46 -10.36
C SER A 168 9.66 -1.82 -9.94
N GLY A 169 8.76 -0.84 -9.72
CA GLY A 169 7.37 -1.06 -9.31
C GLY A 169 7.12 -1.12 -7.81
N ARG A 170 8.16 -1.11 -6.97
CA ARG A 170 7.98 -1.12 -5.52
C ARG A 170 7.28 0.15 -5.05
N ALA A 171 6.22 -0.03 -4.28
CA ALA A 171 5.39 1.06 -3.75
C ALA A 171 5.60 1.25 -2.25
N VAL A 172 5.77 2.51 -1.83
CA VAL A 172 5.84 2.89 -0.42
C VAL A 172 4.74 3.92 -0.14
N PRO A 173 3.82 3.63 0.79
CA PRO A 173 2.78 4.58 1.18
C PRO A 173 3.40 5.74 1.96
N ILE A 174 2.99 6.97 1.63
CA ILE A 174 3.44 8.19 2.29
C ILE A 174 2.30 8.97 2.94
N GLY A 175 1.06 8.79 2.52
CA GLY A 175 -0.06 9.49 3.12
C GLY A 175 -1.39 9.25 2.41
N LEU A 176 -2.38 10.03 2.79
CA LEU A 176 -3.68 10.11 2.14
C LEU A 176 -3.86 11.51 1.58
N ALA A 177 -4.59 11.64 0.48
CA ALA A 177 -4.95 12.92 -0.12
C ALA A 177 -6.46 13.03 -0.36
N ASP A 178 -6.95 14.26 -0.34
CA ASP A 178 -8.32 14.59 -0.65
C ASP A 178 -8.59 14.67 -2.17
N ARG A 179 -9.78 15.13 -2.56
CA ARG A 179 -10.17 15.29 -3.98
C ARG A 179 -9.32 16.31 -4.75
N ASN A 180 -8.65 17.22 -4.04
CA ASN A 180 -7.81 18.28 -4.63
C ASN A 180 -6.32 17.89 -4.59
N TYR A 181 -6.02 16.62 -4.29
CA TYR A 181 -4.65 16.08 -4.14
C TYR A 181 -3.87 16.70 -2.99
N VAL A 182 -4.55 17.32 -2.02
CA VAL A 182 -3.93 17.87 -0.82
C VAL A 182 -3.78 16.77 0.22
N GLU A 183 -2.57 16.66 0.77
CA GLU A 183 -2.28 15.66 1.80
C GLU A 183 -3.10 15.91 3.08
N ILE A 184 -3.73 14.86 3.57
CA ILE A 184 -4.50 14.86 4.81
C ILE A 184 -3.54 14.62 5.97
N LYS A 185 -3.29 15.67 6.76
CA LYS A 185 -2.51 15.58 8.00
C LYS A 185 -3.44 15.43 9.18
N PRO A 186 -3.25 14.40 10.04
CA PRO A 186 -3.95 14.33 11.32
C PRO A 186 -3.53 15.55 12.17
N LYS A 187 -4.49 16.21 12.76
CA LYS A 187 -4.23 17.24 13.78
C LYS A 187 -4.00 16.58 15.13
#